data_6220d070dda012eb33244040a27fcdda
#
_entry.id   6220d070dda012eb33244040a27fcdda
#
_cell.length_a   1.000
_cell.length_b   1.000
_cell.length_c   1.000
_cell.angle_alpha   90.00
_cell.angle_beta   90.00
_cell.angle_gamma   90.00
#
_symmetry.space_group_name_H-M   'P 1'
#
loop_
_entity.id
_entity.type
_entity.pdbx_description
1 polymer ?
#
loop_
_entity_poly.entity_id
_entity_poly.type
_entity_poly.pdbx_seq_one_letter_code
_entity_poly.pdbx_strand_id
1 'polypeptide(L)'
;MNLKKLFFALPLALLLLSGCGRSVDQADYIGIDAAKAVALEAAGVSADDASFTTAGLDRQNGTDFYAVDFTAGGETYEYDIDAITGVIISSQSSAAQGGDLTGDDDGQTASPGTEQPSDTPAAQAPTQ
;
A
#
# COMPACT_ATOMS: atom_id res chain seq x y z
N MET A 1 -55.71 33.87 41.04
CA MET A 1 -56.41 33.08 40.04
C MET A 1 -55.36 32.15 39.37
N ASN A 2 -55.62 30.92 39.53
CA ASN A 2 -54.62 29.88 39.30
C ASN A 2 -54.57 29.48 37.81
N LEU A 3 -53.47 29.80 37.14
CA LEU A 3 -53.23 29.31 35.80
C LEU A 3 -52.50 27.98 35.86
N LYS A 4 -53.26 26.93 35.72
CA LYS A 4 -52.75 25.57 35.75
C LYS A 4 -51.85 25.33 34.55
N LYS A 5 -50.59 25.06 34.83
CA LYS A 5 -49.57 24.69 33.90
C LYS A 5 -49.90 23.30 33.35
N LEU A 6 -50.34 23.26 32.12
CA LEU A 6 -50.53 22.00 31.37
C LEU A 6 -49.18 21.56 30.83
N PHE A 7 -48.52 20.64 31.54
CA PHE A 7 -47.34 19.99 31.05
C PHE A 7 -47.77 18.93 30.03
N PHE A 8 -47.56 19.23 28.77
CA PHE A 8 -47.69 18.28 27.70
C PHE A 8 -46.38 17.48 27.62
N ALA A 9 -46.37 16.34 28.28
CA ALA A 9 -45.26 15.39 28.16
C ALA A 9 -45.36 14.68 26.83
N LEU A 10 -44.52 15.08 25.90
CA LEU A 10 -44.31 14.40 24.63
C LEU A 10 -43.31 13.26 24.88
N PRO A 11 -43.64 11.98 24.69
CA PRO A 11 -42.66 10.92 24.77
C PRO A 11 -41.85 10.93 23.45
N LEU A 12 -40.62 11.41 23.55
CA LEU A 12 -39.62 11.28 22.50
C LEU A 12 -39.23 9.77 22.41
N ALA A 13 -39.88 9.09 21.50
CA ALA A 13 -39.52 7.72 21.16
C ALA A 13 -38.17 7.75 20.44
N LEU A 14 -37.12 7.47 21.22
CA LEU A 14 -35.75 7.28 20.71
C LEU A 14 -35.72 5.92 20.01
N LEU A 15 -35.88 5.92 18.70
CA LEU A 15 -35.61 4.79 17.84
C LEU A 15 -34.10 4.59 17.81
N LEU A 16 -33.61 3.74 18.69
CA LEU A 16 -32.26 3.19 18.60
C LEU A 16 -32.22 2.24 17.41
N LEU A 17 -31.83 2.76 16.25
CA LEU A 17 -31.30 1.91 15.18
C LEU A 17 -29.98 1.35 15.68
N SER A 18 -30.03 0.18 16.26
CA SER A 18 -28.84 -0.65 16.47
C SER A 18 -28.36 -1.10 15.11
N GLY A 19 -27.57 -0.26 14.45
CA GLY A 19 -26.74 -0.68 13.36
C GLY A 19 -25.72 -1.67 13.90
N CYS A 20 -25.92 -2.96 13.64
CA CYS A 20 -24.87 -3.97 13.78
C CYS A 20 -23.81 -3.74 12.69
N GLY A 21 -23.07 -2.64 12.79
CA GLY A 21 -21.74 -2.58 12.24
C GLY A 21 -20.83 -3.29 13.22
N ARG A 22 -20.28 -4.43 12.85
CA ARG A 22 -19.14 -4.98 13.57
C ARG A 22 -18.02 -3.96 13.39
N SER A 23 -17.87 -3.08 14.37
CA SER A 23 -16.64 -2.34 14.56
C SER A 23 -15.59 -3.40 14.90
N VAL A 24 -14.65 -3.65 14.00
CA VAL A 24 -13.44 -4.37 14.35
C VAL A 24 -12.78 -3.48 15.41
N ASP A 25 -12.65 -4.00 16.63
CA ASP A 25 -11.98 -3.26 17.69
C ASP A 25 -10.52 -3.07 17.27
N GLN A 26 -10.02 -1.85 17.32
CA GLN A 26 -8.59 -1.55 17.06
C GLN A 26 -7.66 -2.32 18.00
N ALA A 27 -8.21 -2.93 19.05
CA ALA A 27 -7.49 -3.83 19.94
C ALA A 27 -7.02 -5.14 19.25
N ASP A 28 -7.63 -5.50 18.12
CA ASP A 28 -7.27 -6.70 17.34
C ASP A 28 -6.21 -6.41 16.27
N TYR A 29 -5.80 -5.15 16.12
CA TYR A 29 -4.78 -4.78 15.13
C TYR A 29 -3.37 -5.07 15.65
N ILE A 30 -2.49 -5.47 14.71
CA ILE A 30 -1.08 -5.77 15.03
C ILE A 30 -0.30 -4.55 15.53
N GLY A 31 -0.77 -3.34 15.20
CA GLY A 31 -0.11 -2.08 15.52
C GLY A 31 0.96 -1.66 14.51
N ILE A 32 1.20 -0.35 14.47
CA ILE A 32 2.10 0.26 13.45
C ILE A 32 3.55 -0.21 13.58
N ASP A 33 4.02 -0.48 14.78
CA ASP A 33 5.40 -0.94 14.98
C ASP A 33 5.60 -2.36 14.46
N ALA A 34 4.60 -3.24 14.62
CA ALA A 34 4.63 -4.57 14.04
C ALA A 34 4.54 -4.52 12.51
N ALA A 35 3.70 -3.64 11.95
CA ALA A 35 3.61 -3.44 10.51
C ALA A 35 4.94 -2.95 9.91
N LYS A 36 5.61 -1.99 10.55
CA LYS A 36 6.96 -1.55 10.16
C LYS A 36 7.98 -2.69 10.19
N ALA A 37 7.93 -3.53 11.21
CA ALA A 37 8.83 -4.69 11.30
C ALA A 37 8.60 -5.68 10.16
N VAL A 38 7.34 -5.96 9.82
CA VAL A 38 6.97 -6.82 8.68
C VAL A 38 7.50 -6.24 7.36
N ALA A 39 7.34 -4.93 7.13
CA ALA A 39 7.82 -4.27 5.91
C ALA A 39 9.35 -4.34 5.79
N LEU A 40 10.07 -4.06 6.88
CA LEU A 40 11.54 -4.13 6.92
C LEU A 40 12.06 -5.54 6.68
N GLU A 41 11.44 -6.53 7.30
CA GLU A 41 11.79 -7.94 7.12
C GLU A 41 11.58 -8.38 5.67
N ALA A 42 10.45 -8.01 5.07
CA ALA A 42 10.13 -8.33 3.67
C ALA A 42 11.10 -7.67 2.68
N ALA A 43 11.53 -6.45 2.97
CA ALA A 43 12.53 -5.73 2.16
C ALA A 43 13.97 -6.20 2.41
N GLY A 44 14.23 -6.93 3.49
CA GLY A 44 15.59 -7.29 3.91
C GLY A 44 16.42 -6.10 4.38
N VAL A 45 15.75 -5.06 4.92
CA VAL A 45 16.36 -3.79 5.34
C VAL A 45 16.43 -3.71 6.86
N SER A 46 17.56 -3.25 7.38
CA SER A 46 17.69 -2.95 8.81
C SER A 46 16.91 -1.70 9.19
N ALA A 47 16.33 -1.67 10.38
CA ALA A 47 15.62 -0.49 10.89
C ALA A 47 16.50 0.76 10.96
N ASP A 48 17.79 0.58 11.20
CA ASP A 48 18.77 1.68 11.27
C ASP A 48 19.06 2.32 9.90
N ASP A 49 18.85 1.56 8.82
CA ASP A 49 19.07 1.99 7.44
C ASP A 49 17.81 2.55 6.77
N ALA A 50 16.64 2.37 7.40
CA ALA A 50 15.37 2.78 6.87
C ALA A 50 14.96 4.19 7.33
N SER A 51 14.52 4.99 6.38
CA SER A 51 13.89 6.29 6.65
C SER A 51 12.42 6.23 6.28
N PHE A 52 11.54 6.15 7.29
CA PHE A 52 10.11 6.09 7.07
C PHE A 52 9.55 7.43 6.61
N THR A 53 8.79 7.42 5.52
CA THR A 53 8.11 8.59 4.94
C THR A 53 6.62 8.56 5.26
N THR A 54 6.01 7.38 5.25
CA THR A 54 4.63 7.14 5.65
C THR A 54 4.57 5.93 6.58
N ALA A 55 3.77 6.03 7.62
CA ALA A 55 3.39 4.87 8.43
C ALA A 55 2.07 5.18 9.12
N GLY A 56 0.99 4.53 8.71
CA GLY A 56 -0.34 4.81 9.24
C GLY A 56 -1.37 3.77 8.87
N LEU A 57 -2.47 3.78 9.63
CA LEU A 57 -3.64 2.96 9.35
C LEU A 57 -4.46 3.62 8.24
N ASP A 58 -4.84 2.85 7.25
CA ASP A 58 -5.73 3.25 6.15
C ASP A 58 -6.82 2.20 5.93
N ARG A 59 -7.81 2.54 5.12
CA ARG A 59 -8.92 1.65 4.78
C ARG A 59 -9.27 1.75 3.31
N GLN A 60 -9.29 0.60 2.64
CA GLN A 60 -9.74 0.52 1.26
C GLN A 60 -10.67 -0.68 1.07
N ASN A 61 -11.81 -0.46 0.42
CA ASN A 61 -12.81 -1.51 0.13
C ASN A 61 -13.27 -2.32 1.37
N GLY A 62 -13.28 -1.69 2.54
CA GLY A 62 -13.68 -2.34 3.79
C GLY A 62 -12.57 -3.14 4.49
N THR A 63 -11.37 -3.15 3.95
CA THR A 63 -10.19 -3.74 4.58
C THR A 63 -9.36 -2.65 5.24
N ASP A 64 -9.03 -2.85 6.51
CA ASP A 64 -8.11 -2.01 7.26
C ASP A 64 -6.69 -2.53 7.08
N PHE A 65 -5.76 -1.66 6.74
CA PHE A 65 -4.36 -1.99 6.52
C PHE A 65 -3.43 -0.88 7.00
N TYR A 66 -2.19 -1.21 7.26
CA TYR A 66 -1.14 -0.24 7.49
C TYR A 66 -0.40 0.03 6.19
N ALA A 67 -0.44 1.30 5.74
CA ALA A 67 0.45 1.78 4.69
C ALA A 67 1.80 2.13 5.32
N VAL A 68 2.86 1.52 4.84
CA VAL A 68 4.23 1.71 5.35
C VAL A 68 5.17 1.98 4.19
N ASP A 69 5.63 3.23 4.09
CA ASP A 69 6.55 3.66 3.06
C ASP A 69 7.87 4.10 3.71
N PHE A 70 8.97 3.70 3.11
CA PHE A 70 10.31 4.08 3.57
C PHE A 70 11.33 4.07 2.43
N THR A 71 12.44 4.72 2.66
CA THR A 71 13.60 4.70 1.77
C THR A 71 14.78 4.03 2.46
N ALA A 72 15.54 3.25 1.71
CA ALA A 72 16.78 2.63 2.19
C ALA A 72 17.69 2.34 1.00
N GLY A 73 18.98 2.61 1.14
CA GLY A 73 19.97 2.28 0.12
C GLY A 73 19.75 2.96 -1.25
N GLY A 74 19.00 4.07 -1.30
CA GLY A 74 18.64 4.74 -2.54
C GLY A 74 17.43 4.11 -3.26
N GLU A 75 16.66 3.28 -2.58
CA GLU A 75 15.40 2.73 -3.06
C GLU A 75 14.23 3.20 -2.18
N THR A 76 13.06 3.31 -2.77
CA THR A 76 11.79 3.57 -2.09
C THR A 76 11.00 2.28 -2.05
N TYR A 77 10.46 1.98 -0.88
CA TYR A 77 9.64 0.81 -0.60
C TYR A 77 8.26 1.25 -0.12
N GLU A 78 7.22 0.60 -0.63
CA GLU A 78 5.82 0.83 -0.28
C GLU A 78 5.18 -0.50 0.05
N TYR A 79 4.56 -0.63 1.22
CA TYR A 79 3.89 -1.83 1.69
C TYR A 79 2.52 -1.52 2.25
N ASP A 80 1.51 -2.30 1.83
CA ASP A 80 0.22 -2.38 2.49
C ASP A 80 0.15 -3.69 3.26
N ILE A 81 -0.10 -3.60 4.57
CA ILE A 81 -0.07 -4.74 5.49
C ILE A 81 -1.42 -4.82 6.19
N ASP A 82 -2.12 -5.95 6.06
CA ASP A 82 -3.41 -6.18 6.72
C ASP A 82 -3.32 -5.91 8.22
N ALA A 83 -4.21 -5.05 8.72
CA ALA A 83 -4.11 -4.54 10.08
C ALA A 83 -4.36 -5.60 11.17
N ILE A 84 -5.05 -6.70 10.83
CA ILE A 84 -5.40 -7.76 11.76
C ILE A 84 -4.39 -8.91 11.69
N THR A 85 -4.06 -9.34 10.47
CA THR A 85 -3.28 -10.57 10.26
C THR A 85 -1.79 -10.32 10.09
N GLY A 86 -1.38 -9.08 9.76
CA GLY A 86 -0.01 -8.74 9.43
C GLY A 86 0.46 -9.27 8.07
N VAL A 87 -0.45 -9.76 7.24
CA VAL A 87 -0.13 -10.25 5.90
C VAL A 87 0.09 -9.07 4.96
N ILE A 88 1.14 -9.13 4.14
CA ILE A 88 1.38 -8.13 3.11
C ILE A 88 0.33 -8.28 2.01
N ILE A 89 -0.46 -7.22 1.79
CA ILE A 89 -1.49 -7.15 0.75
C ILE A 89 -0.89 -6.68 -0.56
N SER A 90 0.00 -5.68 -0.48
CA SER A 90 0.68 -5.08 -1.62
C SER A 90 2.11 -4.72 -1.26
N SER A 91 3.01 -4.81 -2.23
CA SER A 91 4.39 -4.36 -2.07
C SER A 91 4.93 -3.81 -3.39
N GLN A 92 5.64 -2.69 -3.32
CA GLN A 92 6.33 -2.08 -4.44
C GLN A 92 7.70 -1.59 -3.99
N SER A 93 8.67 -1.63 -4.91
CA SER A 93 9.96 -0.98 -4.73
C SER A 93 10.39 -0.31 -6.02
N SER A 94 11.02 0.85 -5.90
CA SER A 94 11.54 1.62 -7.03
C SER A 94 12.80 2.36 -6.62
N ALA A 95 13.70 2.59 -7.58
CA ALA A 95 14.84 3.45 -7.34
C ALA A 95 14.33 4.82 -6.87
N ALA A 96 14.83 5.30 -5.74
CA ALA A 96 14.50 6.62 -5.24
C ALA A 96 14.95 7.64 -6.29
N GLN A 97 13.99 8.24 -6.98
CA GLN A 97 14.27 9.33 -7.90
C GLN A 97 14.72 10.52 -7.06
N GLY A 98 16.01 10.74 -7.03
CA GLY A 98 16.56 12.02 -6.62
C GLY A 98 15.91 13.06 -7.52
N GLY A 99 15.10 13.94 -6.92
CA GLY A 99 14.42 14.99 -7.68
C GLY A 99 15.44 15.89 -8.35
N ASP A 100 15.74 15.58 -9.60
CA ASP A 100 16.32 16.51 -10.53
C ASP A 100 15.17 17.18 -11.27
N LEU A 101 14.80 18.36 -10.79
CA LEU A 101 13.93 19.28 -11.51
C LEU A 101 14.75 20.02 -12.55
N THR A 102 15.16 19.32 -13.60
CA THR A 102 15.49 19.97 -14.86
C THR A 102 14.60 19.36 -15.91
N GLY A 103 13.55 20.11 -16.24
CA GLY A 103 12.81 19.88 -17.44
C GLY A 103 13.71 20.10 -18.64
N ASP A 104 13.51 19.23 -19.62
CA ASP A 104 13.47 19.59 -21.03
C ASP A 104 12.94 18.37 -21.79
N ASP A 105 11.71 18.54 -22.22
CA ASP A 105 11.14 18.27 -23.51
C ASP A 105 12.12 17.66 -24.54
N ASP A 106 11.76 16.49 -25.02
CA ASP A 106 11.57 16.25 -26.45
C ASP A 106 11.27 14.77 -26.70
N GLY A 107 10.14 14.55 -27.33
CA GLY A 107 9.70 13.27 -27.82
C GLY A 107 10.68 12.61 -28.79
N GLN A 108 10.65 11.32 -28.80
CA GLN A 108 10.74 10.52 -30.02
C GLN A 108 10.43 9.06 -29.75
N THR A 109 9.31 8.66 -30.26
CA THR A 109 8.97 7.31 -30.68
C THR A 109 10.15 6.63 -31.38
N ALA A 110 10.56 5.46 -30.91
CA ALA A 110 11.15 4.45 -31.77
C ALA A 110 11.03 3.06 -31.11
N SER A 111 10.13 2.25 -31.60
CA SER A 111 10.23 0.82 -31.60
C SER A 111 11.44 0.41 -32.43
N PRO A 112 12.26 -0.50 -31.96
CA PRO A 112 13.06 -1.31 -32.86
C PRO A 112 12.47 -2.71 -32.95
N GLY A 113 12.21 -3.03 -34.19
CA GLY A 113 11.77 -4.33 -34.62
C GLY A 113 12.79 -5.44 -34.33
N THR A 114 12.18 -6.57 -34.22
CA THR A 114 12.70 -7.92 -34.41
C THR A 114 13.74 -7.99 -35.52
N GLU A 115 14.94 -8.40 -35.18
CA GLU A 115 15.82 -9.06 -36.14
C GLU A 115 16.48 -10.28 -35.48
N GLN A 116 16.01 -11.40 -35.90
CA GLN A 116 16.60 -12.72 -35.72
C GLN A 116 17.55 -13.00 -36.87
N PRO A 117 18.81 -13.28 -36.63
CA PRO A 117 19.60 -13.93 -37.63
C PRO A 117 19.58 -15.45 -37.41
N SER A 118 18.90 -16.11 -38.32
CA SER A 118 19.14 -17.52 -38.61
C SER A 118 20.37 -17.60 -39.49
N ASP A 119 21.40 -18.22 -39.03
CA ASP A 119 22.41 -18.81 -39.91
C ASP A 119 22.97 -20.10 -39.30
N THR A 120 22.47 -21.14 -39.83
CA THR A 120 23.06 -22.47 -39.77
C THR A 120 24.02 -22.64 -40.97
N PRO A 121 25.26 -22.94 -40.77
CA PRO A 121 26.05 -23.52 -41.85
C PRO A 121 26.09 -25.05 -41.69
N ALA A 122 25.69 -25.68 -42.77
CA ALA A 122 25.74 -27.09 -42.98
C ALA A 122 27.16 -27.69 -42.87
N ALA A 123 27.20 -28.81 -42.20
CA ALA A 123 28.33 -29.71 -42.22
C ALA A 123 28.56 -30.31 -43.62
N GLN A 124 29.75 -30.22 -44.10
CA GLN A 124 30.24 -31.07 -45.17
C GLN A 124 31.36 -31.96 -44.64
N ALA A 125 31.12 -33.24 -44.68
CA ALA A 125 32.13 -34.26 -44.55
C ALA A 125 32.88 -34.45 -45.86
N PRO A 126 34.17 -34.71 -45.85
CA PRO A 126 34.84 -35.34 -46.96
C PRO A 126 35.15 -36.79 -46.63
N THR A 127 34.84 -37.61 -47.59
CA THR A 127 35.26 -38.99 -47.84
C THR A 127 36.75 -39.05 -48.10
N GLN A 128 37.39 -39.97 -47.50
CA GLN A 128 38.32 -41.07 -47.97
C GLN A 128 39.15 -41.59 -46.82
#